data_bec0d5c22e7db7feb3f13860fe983630
#
_entry.id   bec0d5c22e7db7feb3f13860fe983630
#
_cell.length_a   1.000
_cell.length_b   1.000
_cell.length_c   1.000
_cell.angle_alpha   90.00
_cell.angle_beta   90.00
_cell.angle_gamma   90.00
#
_symmetry.space_group_name_H-M   'P 1'
#
loop_
_entity.id
_entity.type
_entity.pdbx_description
1 polymer ?
#
loop_
_entity_poly.entity_id
_entity_poly.type
_entity_poly.pdbx_seq_one_letter_code
_entity_poly.pdbx_strand_id
1 'polypeptide(L)'
;MSDSEKTATEEGEQLPGYELVMIIRPEVAEEQFEATINSVSQFITGKGGTITDIERLGKRRLAYPIRHFGEGSYVLTRFRLQPAHNRELEANLRISEDVLRHLLVKLDS
;
A
#
# COMPACT_ATOMS: atom_id res chain seq x y z
N MET A 1 17.80 25.89 -10.82
CA MET A 1 17.66 24.76 -11.38
C MET A 1 17.84 23.64 -10.54
N SER A 2 18.96 23.33 -10.16
CA SER A 2 19.15 22.22 -9.29
C SER A 2 18.44 22.40 -7.95
N ASP A 3 18.08 23.62 -7.62
CA ASP A 3 17.35 23.89 -6.38
C ASP A 3 15.98 23.24 -6.37
N SER A 4 15.31 23.24 -7.51
CA SER A 4 13.98 22.61 -7.59
C SER A 4 14.05 21.12 -7.36
N GLU A 5 14.98 20.45 -7.99
CA GLU A 5 15.15 19.02 -7.84
C GLU A 5 15.55 18.69 -6.42
N LYS A 6 16.44 19.47 -5.87
CA LYS A 6 16.92 19.26 -4.51
C LYS A 6 15.78 19.41 -3.52
N THR A 7 14.97 20.45 -3.70
CA THR A 7 13.84 20.69 -2.82
C THR A 7 12.83 19.53 -2.90
N ALA A 8 12.55 19.06 -4.09
CA ALA A 8 11.62 17.95 -4.27
C ALA A 8 12.12 16.69 -3.55
N THR A 9 13.42 16.42 -3.65
CA THR A 9 14.01 15.28 -2.99
C THR A 9 13.91 15.42 -1.47
N GLU A 10 14.20 16.61 -0.98
CA GLU A 10 14.12 16.88 0.44
C GLU A 10 12.68 16.73 0.95
N GLU A 11 11.72 17.19 0.18
CA GLU A 11 10.33 17.03 0.54
C GLU A 11 9.94 15.57 0.64
N GLY A 12 10.39 14.76 -0.32
CA GLY A 12 10.12 13.34 -0.31
C GLY A 12 10.70 12.67 0.92
N GLU A 13 11.90 13.06 1.30
CA GLU A 13 12.56 12.48 2.46
C GLU A 13 11.90 12.93 3.77
N GLN A 14 11.27 14.10 3.76
CA GLN A 14 10.62 14.64 4.94
C GLN A 14 9.18 14.18 5.11
N LEU A 15 8.62 13.59 4.07
CA LEU A 15 7.25 13.10 4.15
C LEU A 15 7.16 11.98 5.19
N PRO A 16 6.05 11.92 5.91
CA PRO A 16 5.88 10.86 6.90
C PRO A 16 5.89 9.49 6.25
N GLY A 17 6.39 8.52 6.99
CA GLY A 17 6.40 7.13 6.55
C GLY A 17 5.17 6.38 7.02
N TYR A 18 4.75 5.44 6.21
CA TYR A 18 3.59 4.60 6.50
C TYR A 18 3.87 3.17 6.14
N GLU A 19 3.12 2.30 6.80
CA GLU A 19 3.16 0.88 6.51
C GLU A 19 1.74 0.45 6.21
N LEU A 20 1.54 -0.14 5.05
CA LEU A 20 0.23 -0.64 4.63
C LEU A 20 0.28 -2.14 4.54
N VAL A 21 -0.57 -2.81 5.32
CA VAL A 21 -0.75 -4.26 5.20
C VAL A 21 -2.03 -4.49 4.45
N MET A 22 -1.97 -5.26 3.36
CA MET A 22 -3.14 -5.64 2.60
C MET A 22 -3.32 -7.13 2.67
N ILE A 23 -4.57 -7.57 2.80
CA ILE A 23 -4.92 -8.98 2.70
C ILE A 23 -5.72 -9.12 1.42
N ILE A 24 -5.14 -9.82 0.46
CA ILE A 24 -5.74 -10.01 -0.86
C ILE A 24 -6.38 -11.38 -0.94
N ARG A 25 -7.53 -11.49 -1.63
CA ARG A 25 -8.25 -12.76 -1.78
C ARG A 25 -7.29 -13.85 -2.24
N PRO A 26 -7.39 -15.04 -1.67
CA PRO A 26 -6.44 -16.12 -2.01
C PRO A 26 -6.62 -16.67 -3.42
N GLU A 27 -7.78 -16.44 -4.03
CA GLU A 27 -8.10 -16.98 -5.35
C GLU A 27 -7.62 -16.17 -6.52
N VAL A 28 -7.08 -14.99 -6.23
CA VAL A 28 -6.65 -14.05 -7.28
C VAL A 28 -5.47 -14.64 -8.04
N ALA A 29 -5.52 -14.58 -9.37
CA ALA A 29 -4.41 -15.03 -10.20
C ALA A 29 -3.19 -14.17 -9.92
N GLU A 30 -2.02 -14.73 -10.12
CA GLU A 30 -0.77 -14.04 -9.83
C GLU A 30 -0.68 -12.69 -10.55
N GLU A 31 -1.12 -12.65 -11.80
CA GLU A 31 -1.11 -11.40 -12.57
C GLU A 31 -1.96 -10.33 -11.92
N GLN A 32 -3.14 -10.72 -11.45
CA GLN A 32 -4.05 -9.78 -10.81
C GLN A 32 -3.54 -9.37 -9.43
N PHE A 33 -2.89 -10.29 -8.75
CA PHE A 33 -2.26 -10.02 -7.46
C PHE A 33 -1.19 -8.93 -7.62
N GLU A 34 -0.32 -9.09 -8.61
CA GLU A 34 0.73 -8.11 -8.87
C GLU A 34 0.14 -6.79 -9.37
N ALA A 35 -0.94 -6.85 -10.15
CA ALA A 35 -1.60 -5.64 -10.62
C ALA A 35 -2.16 -4.82 -9.47
N THR A 36 -2.67 -5.48 -8.44
CA THR A 36 -3.18 -4.80 -7.26
C THR A 36 -2.04 -4.07 -6.53
N ILE A 37 -0.90 -4.73 -6.37
CA ILE A 37 0.27 -4.12 -5.75
C ILE A 37 0.75 -2.93 -6.57
N ASN A 38 0.83 -3.10 -7.89
CA ASN A 38 1.26 -2.02 -8.78
C ASN A 38 0.32 -0.83 -8.75
N SER A 39 -0.97 -1.08 -8.65
CA SER A 39 -1.97 -0.04 -8.58
C SER A 39 -1.74 0.86 -7.37
N VAL A 40 -1.47 0.25 -6.23
CA VAL A 40 -1.18 0.99 -5.00
C VAL A 40 0.12 1.78 -5.16
N SER A 41 1.14 1.14 -5.71
CA SER A 41 2.43 1.80 -5.91
C SER A 41 2.31 2.99 -6.84
N GLN A 42 1.56 2.85 -7.92
CA GLN A 42 1.38 3.93 -8.89
C GLN A 42 0.58 5.08 -8.29
N PHE A 43 -0.39 4.77 -7.45
CA PHE A 43 -1.14 5.83 -6.78
C PHE A 43 -0.19 6.65 -5.90
N ILE A 44 0.62 5.97 -5.10
CA ILE A 44 1.54 6.63 -4.18
C ILE A 44 2.55 7.49 -4.92
N THR A 45 3.21 6.91 -5.93
CA THR A 45 4.21 7.67 -6.69
C THR A 45 3.58 8.77 -7.51
N GLY A 46 2.37 8.56 -8.00
CA GLY A 46 1.64 9.58 -8.75
C GLY A 46 1.25 10.79 -7.91
N LYS A 47 1.17 10.61 -6.59
CA LYS A 47 0.87 11.70 -5.66
C LYS A 47 2.13 12.28 -5.03
N GLY A 48 3.28 11.96 -5.58
CA GLY A 48 4.53 12.51 -5.09
C GLY A 48 5.17 11.73 -3.95
N GLY A 49 4.62 10.56 -3.63
CA GLY A 49 5.20 9.73 -2.60
C GLY A 49 6.31 8.84 -3.11
N THR A 50 6.91 8.09 -2.20
CA THR A 50 8.02 7.20 -2.51
C THR A 50 7.78 5.84 -1.86
N ILE A 51 7.92 4.78 -2.64
CA ILE A 51 7.85 3.42 -2.09
C ILE A 51 9.23 3.08 -1.54
N THR A 52 9.30 2.67 -0.29
CA THR A 52 10.57 2.29 0.33
C THR A 52 10.75 0.79 0.42
N ASP A 53 9.66 0.03 0.48
CA ASP A 53 9.78 -1.43 0.57
C ASP A 53 8.44 -2.08 0.24
N ILE A 54 8.50 -3.27 -0.37
CA ILE A 54 7.32 -4.09 -0.61
C ILE A 54 7.70 -5.52 -0.24
N GLU A 55 6.95 -6.12 0.67
CA GLU A 55 7.17 -7.50 1.08
C GLU A 55 5.93 -8.34 0.81
N ARG A 56 6.09 -9.40 0.08
CA ARG A 56 5.02 -10.36 -0.18
C ARG A 56 5.14 -11.45 0.85
N LEU A 57 4.23 -11.45 1.81
CA LEU A 57 4.32 -12.35 2.96
C LEU A 57 3.69 -13.71 2.71
N GLY A 58 2.98 -13.85 1.59
CA GLY A 58 2.39 -15.13 1.21
C GLY A 58 1.02 -15.37 1.82
N LYS A 59 0.47 -16.52 1.54
CA LYS A 59 -0.85 -16.89 2.05
C LYS A 59 -0.77 -17.26 3.51
N ARG A 60 -1.73 -16.79 4.28
CA ARG A 60 -1.80 -17.06 5.71
C ARG A 60 -3.24 -17.31 6.09
N ARG A 61 -3.43 -18.16 7.10
CA ARG A 61 -4.76 -18.42 7.64
C ARG A 61 -5.21 -17.22 8.45
N LEU A 62 -6.46 -16.83 8.25
CA LEU A 62 -7.03 -15.72 9.01
C LEU A 62 -7.54 -16.23 10.35
N ALA A 63 -7.46 -15.38 11.38
CA ALA A 63 -7.94 -15.74 12.72
C ALA A 63 -9.44 -16.06 12.67
N TYR A 64 -10.17 -15.35 11.82
CA TYR A 64 -11.58 -15.62 11.55
C TYR A 64 -11.84 -15.23 10.10
N PRO A 65 -12.83 -15.86 9.46
CA PRO A 65 -13.08 -15.62 8.03
C PRO A 65 -13.45 -14.16 7.76
N ILE A 66 -12.99 -13.65 6.62
CA ILE A 66 -13.41 -12.35 6.11
C ILE A 66 -14.09 -12.63 4.78
N ARG A 67 -15.35 -12.21 4.63
CA ARG A 67 -16.13 -12.45 3.41
C ARG A 67 -16.09 -13.93 3.00
N HIS A 68 -16.18 -14.83 3.98
CA HIS A 68 -16.15 -16.28 3.75
C HIS A 68 -14.79 -16.85 3.39
N PHE A 69 -13.75 -16.02 3.33
CA PHE A 69 -12.41 -16.52 3.06
C PHE A 69 -11.71 -16.82 4.39
N GLY A 70 -11.15 -18.02 4.49
CA GLY A 70 -10.44 -18.43 5.70
C GLY A 70 -8.96 -18.13 5.63
N GLU A 71 -8.46 -17.69 4.48
CA GLU A 71 -7.07 -17.33 4.31
C GLU A 71 -6.96 -16.18 3.33
N GLY A 72 -5.80 -15.57 3.26
CA GLY A 72 -5.56 -14.49 2.33
C GLY A 72 -4.08 -14.31 2.08
N SER A 73 -3.75 -13.59 1.03
CA SER A 73 -2.37 -13.30 0.68
C SER A 73 -1.99 -11.95 1.27
N TYR A 74 -0.95 -11.95 2.10
CA TYR A 74 -0.53 -10.75 2.80
C TYR A 74 0.56 -10.02 2.03
N VAL A 75 0.43 -8.71 1.91
CA VAL A 75 1.43 -7.85 1.31
C VAL A 75 1.65 -6.67 2.23
N LEU A 76 2.90 -6.34 2.47
CA LEU A 76 3.26 -5.20 3.30
C LEU A 76 4.00 -4.21 2.41
N THR A 77 3.53 -2.96 2.40
CA THR A 77 4.16 -1.90 1.62
C THR A 77 4.54 -0.77 2.57
N ARG A 78 5.80 -0.35 2.51
CA ARG A 78 6.26 0.81 3.26
C ARG A 78 6.50 1.94 2.29
N PHE A 79 6.05 3.13 2.65
CA PHE A 79 6.12 4.26 1.74
C PHE A 79 6.08 5.59 2.51
N ARG A 80 6.40 6.65 1.78
CA ARG A 80 6.27 8.01 2.30
C ARG A 80 5.27 8.74 1.43
N LEU A 81 4.40 9.51 2.07
CA LEU A 81 3.31 10.17 1.35
C LEU A 81 2.78 11.32 2.20
N GLN A 82 2.31 12.39 1.54
CA GLN A 82 1.59 13.46 2.22
C GLN A 82 0.35 12.88 2.88
N PRO A 83 0.11 13.20 4.15
CA PRO A 83 -1.05 12.63 4.86
C PRO A 83 -2.38 12.90 4.18
N ALA A 84 -2.50 14.02 3.47
CA ALA A 84 -3.74 14.37 2.80
C ALA A 84 -4.18 13.34 1.75
N HIS A 85 -3.24 12.58 1.19
CA HIS A 85 -3.54 11.59 0.17
C HIS A 85 -3.97 10.25 0.73
N ASN A 86 -3.81 10.03 2.04
CA ASN A 86 -4.15 8.75 2.64
C ASN A 86 -5.63 8.43 2.55
N ARG A 87 -6.47 9.46 2.66
CA ARG A 87 -7.92 9.25 2.59
C ARG A 87 -8.30 8.67 1.24
N GLU A 88 -7.74 9.20 0.17
CA GLU A 88 -8.03 8.73 -1.17
C GLU A 88 -7.46 7.33 -1.39
N LEU A 89 -6.26 7.08 -0.87
CA LEU A 89 -5.65 5.75 -0.95
C LEU A 89 -6.53 4.71 -0.29
N GLU A 90 -6.99 4.98 0.92
CA GLU A 90 -7.85 4.04 1.63
C GLU A 90 -9.20 3.86 0.97
N ALA A 91 -9.74 4.93 0.38
CA ALA A 91 -11.00 4.83 -0.35
C ALA A 91 -10.83 3.88 -1.54
N ASN A 92 -9.71 3.98 -2.25
CA ASN A 92 -9.43 3.09 -3.37
C ASN A 92 -9.31 1.63 -2.91
N LEU A 93 -8.70 1.41 -1.76
CA LEU A 93 -8.56 0.07 -1.22
C LEU A 93 -9.90 -0.52 -0.82
N ARG A 94 -10.79 0.30 -0.26
CA ARG A 94 -12.10 -0.17 0.17
C ARG A 94 -12.98 -0.61 -0.99
N ILE A 95 -12.84 0.01 -2.15
CA ILE A 95 -13.66 -0.36 -3.30
C ILE A 95 -13.04 -1.47 -4.13
N SER A 96 -11.82 -1.86 -3.83
CA SER A 96 -11.19 -2.96 -4.55
C SER A 96 -11.81 -4.28 -4.13
N GLU A 97 -12.24 -5.08 -5.09
CA GLU A 97 -12.85 -6.37 -4.80
C GLU A 97 -11.80 -7.38 -4.36
N ASP A 98 -10.54 -7.16 -4.75
CA ASP A 98 -9.48 -8.09 -4.44
C ASP A 98 -8.89 -7.89 -3.05
N VAL A 99 -9.05 -6.72 -2.47
CA VAL A 99 -8.53 -6.43 -1.14
C VAL A 99 -9.60 -6.73 -0.09
N LEU A 100 -9.38 -7.78 0.70
CA LEU A 100 -10.32 -8.16 1.75
C LEU A 100 -10.25 -7.20 2.93
N ARG A 101 -9.05 -6.78 3.26
CA ARG A 101 -8.85 -5.90 4.39
C ARG A 101 -7.52 -5.18 4.23
N HIS A 102 -7.44 -3.99 4.80
CA HIS A 102 -6.17 -3.26 4.84
C HIS A 102 -5.99 -2.59 6.18
N LEU A 103 -4.74 -2.37 6.55
CA LEU A 103 -4.40 -1.65 7.76
C LEU A 103 -3.28 -0.68 7.42
N LEU A 104 -3.54 0.60 7.63
CA LEU A 104 -2.55 1.65 7.37
C LEU A 104 -2.06 2.20 8.70
N VAL A 105 -0.76 2.13 8.91
CA VAL A 105 -0.14 2.57 10.16
C VAL A 105 0.91 3.62 9.86
N LYS A 106 0.90 4.71 10.61
CA LYS A 106 1.92 5.73 10.49
C LYS A 106 3.15 5.27 11.26
N LEU A 107 4.29 5.35 10.62
CA LEU A 107 5.54 4.96 11.24
C LEU A 107 6.11 6.16 11.99
N ASP A 108 6.70 5.87 13.14
CA ASP A 108 7.35 6.92 13.91
C ASP A 108 8.66 7.28 13.22
N SER A 109 8.96 8.53 13.22
CA SER A 109 10.21 9.00 12.62
C SER A 109 11.33 9.04 13.64
#